data_ca082849e868594967047a23cce3b1c1
#
_entry.id   ca082849e868594967047a23cce3b1c1
#
_cell.length_a   1.000
_cell.length_b   1.000
_cell.length_c   1.000
_cell.angle_alpha   90.00
_cell.angle_beta   90.00
_cell.angle_gamma   90.00
#
_symmetry.space_group_name_H-M   'P 1'
#
loop_
_entity.id
_entity.type
_entity.pdbx_description
1 polymer ?
#
loop_
_entity_poly.entity_id
_entity_poly.type
_entity_poly.pdbx_seq_one_letter_code
_entity_poly.pdbx_strand_id
1 'polypeptide(L)'
;MKTSDFYYDLPKELIAQSPAECRSASRLLVYNRATKSIEDKVFSDIIDYLNPGDVLVRNTTRVIPARLYGTRPETGGKMEFLLLRRIDEKHWECLVKPGRRAKVGLTFKISDELSATVTEMREDGNRIIRLNYDGIFEEILDRAGEMPLPPYITERLNDKTRYQTVYAKENGSAAAPTAGLHFTDELLSRISEKGIDIVDVLLHVGLGTFRPVSVENVEEHHMHSEHYECTQDAADRINCARANGGRIIAVGTTSCRTLESITDENGIVHPGSGSTDIFITPGYRFKAADALITNFHLPESTLLMLISAFSSREEVMRIYKHAVEERYRFFSFGDASFFI
;
A
#
# COMPACT_ATOMS: atom_id res chain seq x y z
N MET A 1 -24.92 2.23 0.13
CA MET A 1 -24.27 1.59 1.31
C MET A 1 -23.64 2.68 2.15
N LYS A 2 -23.72 2.60 3.50
CA LYS A 2 -23.12 3.63 4.37
C LYS A 2 -21.68 3.27 4.75
N THR A 3 -20.83 4.25 4.89
CA THR A 3 -19.46 4.10 5.40
C THR A 3 -19.48 3.45 6.79
N SER A 4 -20.43 3.84 7.65
CA SER A 4 -20.65 3.26 8.98
C SER A 4 -21.01 1.77 9.00
N ASP A 5 -21.44 1.20 7.88
CA ASP A 5 -21.70 -0.24 7.76
C ASP A 5 -20.41 -1.08 7.89
N PHE A 6 -19.24 -0.43 7.75
CA PHE A 6 -17.90 -1.02 7.87
C PHE A 6 -17.23 -0.66 9.19
N TYR A 7 -17.99 -0.18 10.16
CA TYR A 7 -17.47 0.09 11.50
C TYR A 7 -17.31 -1.21 12.29
N TYR A 8 -16.21 -1.33 13.02
CA TYR A 8 -15.98 -2.30 14.08
C TYR A 8 -15.17 -1.65 15.19
N ASP A 9 -15.33 -2.12 16.42
CA ASP A 9 -14.56 -1.61 17.55
C ASP A 9 -13.14 -2.16 17.51
N LEU A 10 -12.15 -1.27 17.38
CA LEU A 10 -10.73 -1.62 17.36
C LEU A 10 -10.02 -1.00 18.56
N PRO A 11 -9.60 -1.81 19.53
CA PRO A 11 -8.76 -1.35 20.63
C PRO A 11 -7.44 -0.75 20.12
N LYS A 12 -7.10 0.44 20.59
CA LYS A 12 -5.91 1.18 20.12
C LYS A 12 -4.61 0.43 20.35
N GLU A 13 -4.53 -0.37 21.40
CA GLU A 13 -3.37 -1.20 21.73
C GLU A 13 -3.10 -2.31 20.72
N LEU A 14 -4.06 -2.65 19.87
CA LEU A 14 -3.88 -3.62 18.79
C LEU A 14 -3.26 -2.99 17.53
N ILE A 15 -3.19 -1.68 17.45
CA ILE A 15 -2.55 -0.97 16.34
C ILE A 15 -1.02 -1.08 16.49
N ALA A 16 -0.39 -1.86 15.62
CA ALA A 16 1.04 -2.11 15.67
C ALA A 16 1.86 -0.83 15.41
N GLN A 17 2.70 -0.44 16.36
CA GLN A 17 3.58 0.73 16.23
C GLN A 17 4.95 0.38 15.63
N SER A 18 5.37 -0.88 15.75
CA SER A 18 6.66 -1.38 15.26
C SER A 18 6.49 -2.72 14.55
N PRO A 19 7.34 -3.04 13.55
CA PRO A 19 7.32 -4.34 12.89
C PRO A 19 7.72 -5.47 13.86
N ALA A 20 7.23 -6.70 13.59
CA ALA A 20 7.70 -7.89 14.28
C ALA A 20 9.20 -8.08 14.07
N GLU A 21 9.93 -8.66 15.02
CA GLU A 21 11.38 -8.90 14.90
C GLU A 21 11.73 -9.64 13.61
N CYS A 22 11.08 -10.76 13.37
CA CYS A 22 11.18 -11.51 12.12
C CYS A 22 9.92 -11.27 11.28
N ARG A 23 10.10 -10.94 9.99
CA ARG A 23 8.99 -10.63 9.07
C ARG A 23 7.99 -11.77 8.96
N SER A 24 8.47 -12.99 8.75
CA SER A 24 7.65 -14.20 8.57
C SER A 24 7.13 -14.82 9.86
N ALA A 25 7.50 -14.27 11.03
CA ALA A 25 6.98 -14.69 12.33
C ALA A 25 5.71 -13.94 12.76
N SER A 26 5.20 -13.01 11.97
CA SER A 26 3.87 -12.42 12.18
C SER A 26 2.79 -13.49 12.14
N ARG A 27 1.66 -13.25 12.79
CA ARG A 27 0.52 -14.17 12.70
C ARG A 27 -0.14 -14.08 11.32
N LEU A 28 -0.77 -15.18 10.92
CA LEU A 28 -1.54 -15.30 9.69
C LEU A 28 -2.93 -15.86 10.02
N LEU A 29 -3.97 -15.10 9.72
CA LEU A 29 -5.33 -15.61 9.74
C LEU A 29 -5.68 -16.12 8.34
N VAL A 30 -5.92 -17.41 8.19
CA VAL A 30 -6.37 -18.00 6.92
C VAL A 30 -7.89 -18.14 6.95
N TYR A 31 -8.55 -17.55 5.97
CA TYR A 31 -9.98 -17.67 5.79
C TYR A 31 -10.32 -18.37 4.48
N ASN A 32 -10.97 -19.52 4.58
CA ASN A 32 -11.47 -20.25 3.41
C ASN A 32 -12.90 -19.79 3.09
N ARG A 33 -13.06 -19.16 1.92
CA ARG A 33 -14.36 -18.60 1.49
C ARG A 33 -15.42 -19.66 1.19
N ALA A 34 -14.99 -20.86 0.77
CA ALA A 34 -15.91 -21.95 0.44
C ALA A 34 -16.46 -22.64 1.70
N THR A 35 -15.60 -22.92 2.68
CA THR A 35 -15.96 -23.60 3.92
C THR A 35 -16.32 -22.64 5.06
N LYS A 36 -16.01 -21.35 4.92
CA LYS A 36 -16.13 -20.31 5.93
C LYS A 36 -15.32 -20.58 7.21
N SER A 37 -14.30 -21.44 7.11
CA SER A 37 -13.40 -21.74 8.23
C SER A 37 -12.35 -20.64 8.41
N ILE A 38 -11.99 -20.42 9.67
CA ILE A 38 -10.88 -19.56 10.09
C ILE A 38 -9.82 -20.46 10.72
N GLU A 39 -8.57 -20.24 10.36
CA GLU A 39 -7.41 -20.89 10.96
C GLU A 39 -6.38 -19.85 11.39
N ASP A 40 -5.87 -19.98 12.62
CA ASP A 40 -4.81 -19.13 13.16
C ASP A 40 -3.45 -19.82 12.97
N LYS A 41 -2.54 -19.16 12.25
CA LYS A 41 -1.24 -19.67 11.82
C LYS A 41 -0.14 -18.63 12.04
N VAL A 42 1.07 -18.96 11.63
CA VAL A 42 2.20 -18.05 11.48
C VAL A 42 2.41 -17.78 9.99
N PHE A 43 2.89 -16.61 9.60
CA PHE A 43 3.00 -16.23 8.19
C PHE A 43 3.89 -17.20 7.38
N SER A 44 4.93 -17.78 8.00
CA SER A 44 5.76 -18.80 7.36
C SER A 44 4.97 -20.02 6.87
N ASP A 45 3.81 -20.31 7.47
CA ASP A 45 2.96 -21.45 7.11
C ASP A 45 2.14 -21.19 5.83
N ILE A 46 2.20 -19.97 5.28
CA ILE A 46 1.47 -19.61 4.05
C ILE A 46 1.79 -20.58 2.90
N ILE A 47 3.02 -21.10 2.87
CA ILE A 47 3.47 -22.05 1.86
C ILE A 47 2.60 -23.31 1.80
N ASP A 48 1.99 -23.73 2.91
CA ASP A 48 1.14 -24.92 2.97
C ASP A 48 -0.20 -24.73 2.24
N TYR A 49 -0.60 -23.49 2.03
CA TYR A 49 -1.84 -23.11 1.33
C TYR A 49 -1.65 -22.77 -0.16
N LEU A 50 -0.39 -22.82 -0.64
CA LEU A 50 -0.04 -22.56 -2.04
C LEU A 50 0.16 -23.90 -2.77
N ASN A 51 -0.31 -23.98 -4.01
CA ASN A 51 -0.20 -25.18 -4.84
C ASN A 51 0.75 -24.94 -6.02
N PRO A 52 1.52 -25.95 -6.45
CA PRO A 52 2.29 -25.85 -7.68
C PRO A 52 1.40 -25.41 -8.85
N GLY A 53 1.87 -24.42 -9.63
CA GLY A 53 1.11 -23.81 -10.71
C GLY A 53 0.34 -22.54 -10.31
N ASP A 54 0.20 -22.23 -9.01
CA ASP A 54 -0.29 -20.92 -8.57
C ASP A 54 0.70 -19.80 -8.98
N VAL A 55 0.21 -18.59 -9.12
CA VAL A 55 1.03 -17.38 -9.32
C VAL A 55 0.81 -16.40 -8.20
N LEU A 56 1.91 -15.96 -7.58
CA LEU A 56 1.93 -14.95 -6.53
C LEU A 56 2.27 -13.59 -7.16
N VAL A 57 1.31 -12.68 -7.24
CA VAL A 57 1.49 -11.34 -7.85
C VAL A 57 1.78 -10.31 -6.77
N ARG A 58 2.94 -9.65 -6.85
CA ARG A 58 3.41 -8.71 -5.84
C ARG A 58 3.77 -7.35 -6.42
N ASN A 59 3.63 -6.30 -5.63
CA ASN A 59 3.92 -4.93 -6.01
C ASN A 59 5.37 -4.56 -5.62
N THR A 60 6.20 -4.23 -6.61
CA THR A 60 7.63 -3.92 -6.43
C THR A 60 7.92 -2.46 -6.14
N THR A 61 6.91 -1.66 -5.90
CA THR A 61 7.11 -0.24 -5.57
C THR A 61 8.00 -0.06 -4.35
N ARG A 62 8.86 0.96 -4.40
CA ARG A 62 9.76 1.35 -3.32
C ARG A 62 9.34 2.69 -2.74
N VAL A 63 9.22 2.75 -1.42
CA VAL A 63 8.92 4.00 -0.72
C VAL A 63 10.15 4.88 -0.73
N ILE A 64 9.96 6.14 -1.14
CA ILE A 64 10.99 7.16 -1.05
C ILE A 64 10.88 7.90 0.31
N PRO A 65 11.98 8.45 0.87
CA PRO A 65 11.93 9.26 2.08
C PRO A 65 11.27 10.62 1.81
N ALA A 66 10.00 10.57 1.46
CA ALA A 66 9.22 11.68 0.92
C ALA A 66 8.85 12.76 1.93
N ARG A 67 9.12 12.57 3.23
CA ARG A 67 8.81 13.56 4.27
C ARG A 67 10.02 14.44 4.52
N LEU A 68 9.89 15.73 4.21
CA LEU A 68 10.94 16.73 4.32
C LEU A 68 10.55 17.79 5.34
N TYR A 69 11.48 18.20 6.18
CA TYR A 69 11.30 19.31 7.12
C TYR A 69 12.17 20.49 6.71
N GLY A 70 11.52 21.61 6.44
CA GLY A 70 12.20 22.84 6.05
C GLY A 70 12.00 23.94 7.09
N THR A 71 12.96 24.89 7.11
CA THR A 71 12.90 26.07 7.94
C THR A 71 13.02 27.32 7.05
N ARG A 72 12.14 28.28 7.28
CA ARG A 72 12.22 29.56 6.59
C ARG A 72 13.40 30.39 7.13
N PRO A 73 14.40 30.74 6.30
CA PRO A 73 15.64 31.38 6.78
C PRO A 73 15.38 32.69 7.53
N GLU A 74 14.44 33.52 7.06
CA GLU A 74 14.22 34.85 7.63
C GLU A 74 13.47 34.85 8.97
N THR A 75 12.66 33.81 9.25
CA THR A 75 11.74 33.81 10.40
C THR A 75 11.89 32.59 11.31
N GLY A 76 12.69 31.58 10.93
CA GLY A 76 12.79 30.31 11.65
C GLY A 76 11.51 29.45 11.58
N GLY A 77 10.52 29.83 10.77
CA GLY A 77 9.25 29.13 10.65
C GLY A 77 9.43 27.72 10.07
N LYS A 78 9.02 26.70 10.82
CA LYS A 78 9.10 25.29 10.40
C LYS A 78 7.99 24.95 9.41
N MET A 79 8.31 24.07 8.45
CA MET A 79 7.41 23.54 7.43
C MET A 79 7.70 22.06 7.22
N GLU A 80 6.65 21.25 7.14
CA GLU A 80 6.71 19.88 6.69
C GLU A 80 6.21 19.84 5.24
N PHE A 81 6.98 19.18 4.37
CA PHE A 81 6.59 18.85 3.00
C PHE A 81 6.53 17.34 2.89
N LEU A 82 5.44 16.85 2.33
CA LEU A 82 5.28 15.44 2.04
C LEU A 82 5.09 15.29 0.54
N LEU A 83 6.12 14.81 -0.13
CA LEU A 83 6.15 14.61 -1.58
C LEU A 83 5.13 13.57 -1.99
N LEU A 84 4.29 13.88 -2.99
CA LEU A 84 3.21 13.01 -3.49
C LEU A 84 3.53 12.46 -4.87
N ARG A 85 3.81 13.36 -5.80
CA ARG A 85 4.00 13.03 -7.20
C ARG A 85 5.06 13.93 -7.81
N ARG A 86 6.00 13.33 -8.53
CA ARG A 86 6.97 14.05 -9.34
C ARG A 86 6.29 14.57 -10.60
N ILE A 87 6.42 15.86 -10.87
CA ILE A 87 5.87 16.52 -12.07
C ILE A 87 6.94 16.53 -13.15
N ASP A 88 8.15 16.97 -12.79
CA ASP A 88 9.33 16.96 -13.63
C ASP A 88 10.58 16.75 -12.75
N GLU A 89 11.76 16.98 -13.30
CA GLU A 89 13.04 16.77 -12.62
C GLU A 89 13.12 17.49 -11.26
N LYS A 90 12.60 18.73 -11.18
CA LYS A 90 12.71 19.59 -9.98
C LYS A 90 11.37 19.92 -9.31
N HIS A 91 10.25 19.68 -9.98
CA HIS A 91 8.94 20.03 -9.44
C HIS A 91 8.19 18.81 -8.89
N TRP A 92 7.66 19.00 -7.69
CA TRP A 92 6.88 17.99 -7.01
C TRP A 92 5.56 18.56 -6.50
N GLU A 93 4.51 17.80 -6.64
CA GLU A 93 3.28 18.01 -5.90
C GLU A 93 3.46 17.47 -4.48
N CYS A 94 3.05 18.24 -3.46
CA CYS A 94 3.22 17.86 -2.07
C CYS A 94 2.08 18.35 -1.18
N LEU A 95 1.85 17.63 -0.08
CA LEU A 95 1.16 18.15 1.09
C LEU A 95 2.11 18.99 1.91
N VAL A 96 1.59 20.03 2.56
CA VAL A 96 2.39 20.91 3.42
C VAL A 96 1.71 21.13 4.77
N LYS A 97 2.50 21.20 5.83
CA LYS A 97 2.00 21.50 7.18
C LYS A 97 2.94 22.44 7.91
N PRO A 98 2.43 23.60 8.40
CA PRO A 98 1.07 24.13 8.30
C PRO A 98 0.78 24.82 6.94
N GLY A 99 -0.32 24.43 6.26
CA GLY A 99 -0.63 24.88 4.90
C GLY A 99 -0.77 26.41 4.74
N ARG A 100 -1.26 27.12 5.77
CA ARG A 100 -1.41 28.59 5.75
C ARG A 100 -0.10 29.36 5.61
N ARG A 101 1.02 28.75 5.97
CA ARG A 101 2.37 29.36 5.90
C ARG A 101 3.10 29.07 4.59
N ALA A 102 2.66 28.10 3.80
CA ALA A 102 3.24 27.73 2.51
C ALA A 102 2.66 28.59 1.38
N LYS A 103 3.06 29.88 1.34
CA LYS A 103 2.64 30.82 0.29
C LYS A 103 3.58 30.71 -0.92
N VAL A 104 3.04 30.95 -2.12
CA VAL A 104 3.80 30.99 -3.37
C VAL A 104 4.94 32.02 -3.26
N GLY A 105 6.11 31.65 -3.76
CA GLY A 105 7.34 32.43 -3.74
C GLY A 105 8.20 32.23 -2.48
N LEU A 106 7.69 31.55 -1.43
CA LEU A 106 8.50 31.31 -0.23
C LEU A 106 9.43 30.10 -0.42
N THR A 107 10.67 30.27 0.07
CA THR A 107 11.68 29.23 0.08
C THR A 107 11.97 28.78 1.51
N PHE A 108 12.15 27.47 1.67
CA PHE A 108 12.46 26.80 2.93
C PHE A 108 13.75 25.99 2.77
N LYS A 109 14.71 26.20 3.66
CA LYS A 109 15.94 25.40 3.73
C LYS A 109 15.61 24.08 4.42
N ILE A 110 15.90 22.94 3.77
CA ILE A 110 15.72 21.60 4.28
C ILE A 110 17.04 21.07 4.83
N SER A 111 18.11 21.17 4.02
CA SER A 111 19.48 20.84 4.42
C SER A 111 20.44 21.86 3.79
N ASP A 112 21.74 21.65 3.92
CA ASP A 112 22.72 22.50 3.22
C ASP A 112 22.69 22.28 1.69
N GLU A 113 22.26 21.10 1.25
CA GLU A 113 22.21 20.70 -0.17
C GLU A 113 20.81 20.80 -0.79
N LEU A 114 19.74 21.02 0.02
CA LEU A 114 18.37 20.98 -0.45
C LEU A 114 17.53 22.12 0.11
N SER A 115 16.82 22.81 -0.77
CA SER A 115 15.76 23.73 -0.39
C SER A 115 14.51 23.53 -1.26
N ALA A 116 13.36 23.98 -0.74
CA ALA A 116 12.09 23.90 -1.44
C ALA A 116 11.47 25.29 -1.60
N THR A 117 11.11 25.68 -2.82
CA THR A 117 10.38 26.91 -3.13
C THR A 117 8.96 26.57 -3.54
N VAL A 118 7.96 27.16 -2.90
CA VAL A 118 6.55 26.97 -3.29
C VAL A 118 6.29 27.75 -4.57
N THR A 119 5.89 27.07 -5.64
CA THR A 119 5.63 27.68 -6.94
C THR A 119 4.15 27.83 -7.27
N GLU A 120 3.29 26.95 -6.72
CA GLU A 120 1.85 26.97 -7.00
C GLU A 120 1.05 26.43 -5.81
N MET A 121 -0.21 26.89 -5.70
CA MET A 121 -1.19 26.36 -4.77
C MET A 121 -2.35 25.75 -5.54
N ARG A 122 -2.64 24.47 -5.29
CA ARG A 122 -3.74 23.74 -5.92
C ARG A 122 -5.06 23.95 -5.16
N GLU A 123 -6.18 23.73 -5.84
CA GLU A 123 -7.53 23.88 -5.26
C GLU A 123 -7.80 22.89 -4.11
N ASP A 124 -7.24 21.69 -4.18
CA ASP A 124 -7.32 20.64 -3.15
C ASP A 124 -6.45 20.92 -1.92
N GLY A 125 -5.73 22.04 -1.91
CA GLY A 125 -4.84 22.44 -0.82
C GLY A 125 -3.40 21.93 -0.95
N ASN A 126 -3.09 21.11 -1.95
CA ASN A 126 -1.73 20.69 -2.27
C ASN A 126 -0.88 21.87 -2.75
N ARG A 127 0.41 21.70 -2.77
CA ARG A 127 1.37 22.69 -3.31
C ARG A 127 2.21 22.05 -4.38
N ILE A 128 2.58 22.85 -5.39
CA ILE A 128 3.71 22.52 -6.23
C ILE A 128 4.92 23.23 -5.65
N ILE A 129 5.96 22.46 -5.42
CA ILE A 129 7.25 22.99 -4.96
C ILE A 129 8.31 22.71 -6.00
N ARG A 130 9.25 23.63 -6.14
CA ARG A 130 10.49 23.42 -6.83
C ARG A 130 11.56 23.06 -5.80
N LEU A 131 12.17 21.91 -5.95
CA LEU A 131 13.33 21.49 -5.16
C LEU A 131 14.60 22.05 -5.80
N ASN A 132 15.38 22.77 -5.01
CA ASN A 132 16.64 23.34 -5.46
C ASN A 132 17.76 22.53 -4.83
N TYR A 133 18.52 21.85 -5.67
CA TYR A 133 19.64 20.99 -5.32
C TYR A 133 20.64 20.93 -6.46
N ASP A 134 21.85 20.48 -6.14
CA ASP A 134 22.90 20.14 -7.09
C ASP A 134 23.39 18.71 -6.82
N GLY A 135 23.48 17.89 -7.87
CA GLY A 135 23.84 16.47 -7.76
C GLY A 135 22.66 15.51 -7.98
N ILE A 136 22.77 14.28 -7.46
CA ILE A 136 21.81 13.21 -7.63
C ILE A 136 20.69 13.36 -6.58
N PHE A 137 19.47 13.63 -7.06
CA PHE A 137 18.33 13.89 -6.20
C PHE A 137 18.04 12.78 -5.21
N GLU A 138 18.07 11.54 -5.67
CA GLU A 138 17.75 10.36 -4.88
C GLU A 138 18.70 10.22 -3.66
N GLU A 139 19.99 10.49 -3.85
CA GLU A 139 20.99 10.47 -2.76
C GLU A 139 20.76 11.60 -1.74
N ILE A 140 20.43 12.80 -2.25
CA ILE A 140 20.12 13.95 -1.39
C ILE A 140 18.85 13.68 -0.59
N LEU A 141 17.83 13.11 -1.24
CA LEU A 141 16.58 12.75 -0.61
C LEU A 141 16.77 11.70 0.49
N ASP A 142 17.60 10.70 0.25
CA ASP A 142 17.91 9.64 1.25
C ASP A 142 18.59 10.22 2.52
N ARG A 143 19.43 11.27 2.36
CA ARG A 143 20.07 11.96 3.49
C ARG A 143 19.14 12.93 4.22
N ALA A 144 18.33 13.69 3.47
CA ALA A 144 17.53 14.80 3.99
C ALA A 144 16.10 14.40 4.39
N GLY A 145 15.57 13.31 3.82
CA GLY A 145 14.19 12.89 3.99
C GLY A 145 13.98 11.83 5.07
N GLU A 146 12.76 11.79 5.55
CA GLU A 146 12.26 10.75 6.45
C GLU A 146 11.23 9.87 5.74
N MET A 147 11.14 8.60 6.16
CA MET A 147 10.12 7.67 5.66
C MET A 147 8.72 8.19 6.02
N PRO A 148 7.82 8.28 5.06
CA PRO A 148 6.46 8.82 5.27
C PRO A 148 5.56 7.77 5.93
N LEU A 149 5.84 7.44 7.20
CA LEU A 149 5.01 6.51 7.94
C LEU A 149 3.56 7.01 8.04
N PRO A 150 2.58 6.12 8.04
CA PRO A 150 1.19 6.46 8.24
C PRO A 150 0.95 7.20 9.56
N PRO A 151 -0.08 8.07 9.66
CA PRO A 151 -0.29 8.93 10.81
C PRO A 151 -0.62 8.19 12.12
N TYR A 152 -1.06 6.94 12.05
CA TYR A 152 -1.33 6.10 13.22
C TYR A 152 -0.06 5.46 13.81
N ILE A 153 1.08 5.51 13.10
CA ILE A 153 2.38 5.13 13.63
C ILE A 153 3.01 6.39 14.21
N THR A 154 3.08 6.45 15.53
CA THR A 154 3.64 7.59 16.28
C THR A 154 5.06 7.33 16.78
N GLU A 155 5.47 6.06 16.81
CA GLU A 155 6.80 5.65 17.17
C GLU A 155 7.79 5.87 16.02
N ARG A 156 9.02 6.28 16.36
CA ARG A 156 10.07 6.46 15.37
C ARG A 156 10.61 5.11 14.93
N LEU A 157 10.66 4.90 13.62
CA LEU A 157 11.26 3.71 13.05
C LEU A 157 12.80 3.83 13.06
N ASN A 158 13.47 2.96 13.83
CA ASN A 158 14.93 2.96 13.94
C ASN A 158 15.61 2.47 12.65
N ASP A 159 15.01 1.52 11.97
CA ASP A 159 15.49 0.95 10.72
C ASP A 159 14.51 1.22 9.59
N LYS A 160 14.86 2.18 8.72
CA LYS A 160 14.05 2.59 7.55
C LYS A 160 13.74 1.41 6.60
N THR A 161 14.60 0.39 6.55
CA THR A 161 14.42 -0.77 5.66
C THR A 161 13.25 -1.65 6.07
N ARG A 162 12.79 -1.55 7.32
CA ARG A 162 11.64 -2.31 7.83
C ARG A 162 10.30 -1.84 7.24
N TYR A 163 10.23 -0.64 6.69
CA TYR A 163 9.07 -0.13 5.94
C TYR A 163 9.26 -0.28 4.42
N GLN A 164 10.03 -1.28 3.99
CA GLN A 164 10.22 -1.69 2.59
C GLN A 164 10.03 -3.21 2.48
N THR A 165 9.48 -3.66 1.37
CA THR A 165 9.50 -5.09 1.03
C THR A 165 10.92 -5.50 0.64
N VAL A 166 11.27 -6.77 0.85
CA VAL A 166 12.61 -7.31 0.44
C VAL A 166 12.80 -7.26 -1.08
N TYR A 167 11.72 -7.15 -1.83
CA TYR A 167 11.71 -7.12 -3.29
C TYR A 167 11.37 -5.73 -3.88
N ALA A 168 11.43 -4.66 -3.07
CA ALA A 168 11.19 -3.29 -3.55
C ALA A 168 12.27 -2.84 -4.55
N LYS A 169 11.85 -2.38 -5.74
CA LYS A 169 12.74 -1.98 -6.85
C LYS A 169 12.50 -0.54 -7.27
N GLU A 170 11.27 -0.20 -7.68
CA GLU A 170 10.93 1.03 -8.39
C GLU A 170 10.58 2.16 -7.42
N ASN A 171 11.42 3.20 -7.36
CA ASN A 171 11.19 4.38 -6.52
C ASN A 171 9.96 5.18 -6.99
N GLY A 172 9.14 5.65 -6.04
CA GLY A 172 8.03 6.56 -6.39
C GLY A 172 6.83 6.49 -5.45
N SER A 173 6.81 5.57 -4.51
CA SER A 173 5.68 5.40 -3.59
C SER A 173 5.81 6.24 -2.33
N ALA A 174 4.68 6.76 -1.85
CA ALA A 174 4.56 7.39 -0.55
C ALA A 174 4.23 6.39 0.57
N ALA A 175 3.83 5.15 0.23
CA ALA A 175 3.53 4.09 1.19
C ALA A 175 4.00 2.72 0.69
N ALA A 176 4.40 1.86 1.63
CA ALA A 176 4.79 0.50 1.31
C ALA A 176 3.56 -0.39 1.01
N PRO A 177 3.67 -1.38 0.11
CA PRO A 177 2.68 -2.45 -0.03
C PRO A 177 2.81 -3.41 1.16
N THR A 178 2.16 -3.06 2.28
CA THR A 178 2.46 -3.59 3.62
C THR A 178 2.25 -5.09 3.78
N ALA A 179 1.35 -5.71 3.02
CA ALA A 179 1.22 -7.17 2.98
C ALA A 179 2.50 -7.87 2.51
N GLY A 180 3.32 -7.19 1.71
CA GLY A 180 4.62 -7.68 1.28
C GLY A 180 5.70 -7.64 2.35
N LEU A 181 5.50 -6.90 3.44
CA LEU A 181 6.48 -6.77 4.52
C LEU A 181 6.68 -8.08 5.31
N HIS A 182 5.73 -9.00 5.22
CA HIS A 182 5.79 -10.31 5.89
C HIS A 182 6.73 -11.30 5.19
N PHE A 183 7.01 -11.10 3.90
CA PHE A 183 7.90 -11.99 3.16
C PHE A 183 9.37 -11.73 3.49
N THR A 184 10.15 -12.82 3.45
CA THR A 184 11.61 -12.84 3.46
C THR A 184 12.11 -13.44 2.16
N ASP A 185 13.35 -13.16 1.77
CA ASP A 185 13.96 -13.77 0.58
C ASP A 185 13.97 -15.31 0.68
N GLU A 186 14.22 -15.85 1.88
CA GLU A 186 14.18 -17.28 2.14
C GLU A 186 12.77 -17.87 1.89
N LEU A 187 11.72 -17.24 2.42
CA LEU A 187 10.35 -17.72 2.20
C LEU A 187 9.96 -17.66 0.72
N LEU A 188 10.33 -16.58 0.01
CA LEU A 188 10.09 -16.43 -1.42
C LEU A 188 10.82 -17.51 -2.23
N SER A 189 12.07 -17.84 -1.88
CA SER A 189 12.82 -18.93 -2.52
C SER A 189 12.12 -20.28 -2.34
N ARG A 190 11.71 -20.61 -1.11
CA ARG A 190 10.95 -21.83 -0.81
C ARG A 190 9.62 -21.91 -1.58
N ILE A 191 8.91 -20.80 -1.71
CA ILE A 191 7.68 -20.70 -2.49
C ILE A 191 7.96 -21.00 -3.96
N SER A 192 9.00 -20.40 -4.54
CA SER A 192 9.41 -20.65 -5.91
C SER A 192 9.85 -22.10 -6.14
N GLU A 193 10.63 -22.69 -5.23
CA GLU A 193 11.05 -24.09 -5.26
C GLU A 193 9.87 -25.07 -5.19
N LYS A 194 8.77 -24.67 -4.56
CA LYS A 194 7.52 -25.47 -4.54
C LYS A 194 6.78 -25.43 -5.89
N GLY A 195 7.22 -24.63 -6.85
CA GLY A 195 6.61 -24.51 -8.18
C GLY A 195 5.50 -23.46 -8.27
N ILE A 196 5.52 -22.47 -7.37
CA ILE A 196 4.68 -21.28 -7.44
C ILE A 196 5.45 -20.20 -8.18
N ASP A 197 4.84 -19.65 -9.22
CA ASP A 197 5.44 -18.53 -9.94
C ASP A 197 5.29 -17.23 -9.17
N ILE A 198 6.32 -16.36 -9.19
CA ILE A 198 6.32 -15.06 -8.52
C ILE A 198 6.43 -13.98 -9.58
N VAL A 199 5.38 -13.18 -9.74
CA VAL A 199 5.27 -12.17 -10.78
C VAL A 199 5.19 -10.78 -10.17
N ASP A 200 5.96 -9.87 -10.77
CA ASP A 200 6.05 -8.47 -10.33
C ASP A 200 5.08 -7.58 -11.12
N VAL A 201 4.34 -6.74 -10.41
CA VAL A 201 3.60 -5.60 -10.95
C VAL A 201 4.04 -4.34 -10.21
N LEU A 202 3.71 -3.17 -10.74
CA LEU A 202 3.96 -1.88 -10.09
C LEU A 202 2.65 -1.15 -9.83
N LEU A 203 2.52 -0.59 -8.64
CA LEU A 203 1.55 0.47 -8.32
C LEU A 203 2.18 1.40 -7.30
N HIS A 204 2.35 2.65 -7.66
CA HIS A 204 2.83 3.67 -6.74
C HIS A 204 1.69 4.14 -5.85
N VAL A 205 1.78 3.79 -4.57
CA VAL A 205 0.77 4.12 -3.56
C VAL A 205 0.87 5.59 -3.18
N GLY A 206 -0.21 6.33 -3.41
CA GLY A 206 -0.34 7.70 -2.97
C GLY A 206 -0.79 7.81 -1.51
N LEU A 207 -0.69 9.01 -0.94
CA LEU A 207 -1.14 9.28 0.45
C LEU A 207 -2.66 9.23 0.63
N GLY A 208 -3.42 9.19 -0.46
CA GLY A 208 -4.87 9.01 -0.40
C GLY A 208 -5.29 7.77 0.39
N THR A 209 -4.45 6.73 0.36
CA THR A 209 -4.66 5.48 1.12
C THR A 209 -4.71 5.69 2.64
N PHE A 210 -4.13 6.79 3.14
CA PHE A 210 -4.16 7.13 4.57
C PHE A 210 -5.24 8.15 4.96
N ARG A 211 -6.00 8.67 3.99
CA ARG A 211 -7.10 9.57 4.28
C ARG A 211 -8.34 8.75 4.65
N PRO A 212 -8.98 9.03 5.79
CA PRO A 212 -10.26 8.41 6.12
C PRO A 212 -11.30 8.74 5.04
N VAL A 213 -12.22 7.82 4.80
CA VAL A 213 -13.42 8.11 4.01
C VAL A 213 -14.23 9.16 4.77
N SER A 214 -14.51 10.29 4.13
CA SER A 214 -15.18 11.44 4.78
C SER A 214 -16.65 11.58 4.38
N VAL A 215 -17.13 10.73 3.47
CA VAL A 215 -18.50 10.74 2.96
C VAL A 215 -19.37 9.74 3.73
N GLU A 216 -20.67 10.03 3.86
CA GLU A 216 -21.62 9.12 4.52
C GLU A 216 -21.98 7.93 3.62
N ASN A 217 -22.19 8.18 2.34
CA ASN A 217 -22.52 7.15 1.36
C ASN A 217 -21.26 6.72 0.61
N VAL A 218 -21.01 5.42 0.57
CA VAL A 218 -19.81 4.84 -0.07
C VAL A 218 -19.71 5.23 -1.54
N GLU A 219 -20.83 5.33 -2.24
CA GLU A 219 -20.93 5.66 -3.66
C GLU A 219 -20.47 7.09 -4.00
N GLU A 220 -20.43 7.97 -3.00
CA GLU A 220 -19.97 9.36 -3.15
C GLU A 220 -18.44 9.51 -2.98
N HIS A 221 -17.76 8.41 -2.60
CA HIS A 221 -16.31 8.45 -2.42
C HIS A 221 -15.58 8.39 -3.75
N HIS A 222 -14.64 9.29 -3.95
CA HIS A 222 -13.74 9.31 -5.11
C HIS A 222 -12.34 8.84 -4.71
N MET A 223 -11.89 7.75 -5.34
CA MET A 223 -10.54 7.25 -5.14
C MET A 223 -9.52 8.17 -5.80
N HIS A 224 -8.35 8.30 -5.17
CA HIS A 224 -7.22 8.95 -5.79
C HIS A 224 -6.65 8.09 -6.92
N SER A 225 -6.24 8.74 -8.00
CA SER A 225 -5.57 8.08 -9.11
C SER A 225 -4.15 7.70 -8.73
N GLU A 226 -3.77 6.45 -8.97
CA GLU A 226 -2.45 5.88 -8.68
C GLU A 226 -1.87 5.25 -9.96
N HIS A 227 -0.57 5.49 -10.18
CA HIS A 227 0.13 4.99 -11.35
C HIS A 227 0.47 3.51 -11.21
N TYR A 228 0.18 2.72 -12.25
CA TYR A 228 0.51 1.31 -12.32
C TYR A 228 1.28 0.95 -13.59
N GLU A 229 2.01 -0.16 -13.54
CA GLU A 229 2.66 -0.80 -14.67
C GLU A 229 2.57 -2.33 -14.56
N CYS A 230 2.35 -2.98 -15.71
CA CYS A 230 2.43 -4.42 -15.88
C CYS A 230 3.18 -4.72 -17.16
N THR A 231 4.27 -5.46 -17.08
CA THR A 231 5.06 -5.83 -18.26
C THR A 231 4.36 -6.91 -19.08
N GLN A 232 4.76 -7.06 -20.35
CA GLN A 232 4.27 -8.15 -21.21
C GLN A 232 4.57 -9.53 -20.57
N ASP A 233 5.81 -9.73 -20.09
CA ASP A 233 6.21 -10.97 -19.41
C ASP A 233 5.31 -11.27 -18.20
N ALA A 234 5.02 -10.28 -17.37
CA ALA A 234 4.13 -10.43 -16.22
C ALA A 234 2.73 -10.86 -16.64
N ALA A 235 2.15 -10.19 -17.62
CA ALA A 235 0.81 -10.50 -18.13
C ALA A 235 0.76 -11.92 -18.72
N ASP A 236 1.75 -12.30 -19.53
CA ASP A 236 1.83 -13.63 -20.17
C ASP A 236 1.94 -14.75 -19.14
N ARG A 237 2.77 -14.58 -18.11
CA ARG A 237 2.94 -15.56 -17.02
C ARG A 237 1.67 -15.73 -16.19
N ILE A 238 0.98 -14.62 -15.84
CA ILE A 238 -0.29 -14.67 -15.11
C ILE A 238 -1.36 -15.39 -15.94
N ASN A 239 -1.49 -15.03 -17.22
CA ASN A 239 -2.45 -15.67 -18.12
C ASN A 239 -2.15 -17.15 -18.35
N CYS A 240 -0.86 -17.51 -18.45
CA CYS A 240 -0.41 -18.91 -18.58
C CYS A 240 -0.77 -19.72 -17.33
N ALA A 241 -0.53 -19.19 -16.12
CA ALA A 241 -0.90 -19.85 -14.87
C ALA A 241 -2.41 -20.12 -14.83
N ARG A 242 -3.23 -19.12 -15.14
CA ARG A 242 -4.70 -19.26 -15.21
C ARG A 242 -5.15 -20.31 -16.22
N ALA A 243 -4.60 -20.28 -17.43
CA ALA A 243 -4.94 -21.23 -18.48
C ALA A 243 -4.62 -22.70 -18.08
N ASN A 244 -3.64 -22.89 -17.21
CA ASN A 244 -3.26 -24.18 -16.65
C ASN A 244 -4.00 -24.54 -15.34
N GLY A 245 -4.99 -23.76 -14.92
CA GLY A 245 -5.79 -24.01 -13.72
C GLY A 245 -5.15 -23.55 -12.40
N GLY A 246 -4.04 -22.81 -12.46
CA GLY A 246 -3.42 -22.19 -11.31
C GLY A 246 -4.22 -20.95 -10.81
N ARG A 247 -4.14 -20.67 -9.50
CA ARG A 247 -4.77 -19.51 -8.90
C ARG A 247 -3.89 -18.28 -9.03
N ILE A 248 -4.53 -17.12 -9.22
CA ILE A 248 -3.87 -15.81 -9.15
C ILE A 248 -4.03 -15.27 -7.73
N ILE A 249 -2.92 -15.18 -7.00
CA ILE A 249 -2.88 -14.78 -5.60
C ILE A 249 -2.27 -13.38 -5.49
N ALA A 250 -3.09 -12.40 -5.14
CA ALA A 250 -2.64 -11.03 -4.99
C ALA A 250 -1.97 -10.81 -3.63
N VAL A 251 -0.75 -10.29 -3.62
CA VAL A 251 -0.05 -9.86 -2.41
C VAL A 251 -0.34 -8.37 -2.16
N GLY A 252 -1.28 -8.12 -1.27
CA GLY A 252 -1.78 -6.81 -0.92
C GLY A 252 -2.89 -6.29 -1.83
N THR A 253 -3.64 -5.35 -1.28
CA THR A 253 -4.71 -4.66 -2.00
C THR A 253 -4.20 -3.86 -3.19
N THR A 254 -2.93 -3.44 -3.19
CA THR A 254 -2.28 -2.76 -4.30
C THR A 254 -2.14 -3.67 -5.52
N SER A 255 -1.59 -4.88 -5.35
CA SER A 255 -1.51 -5.88 -6.43
C SER A 255 -2.90 -6.28 -6.92
N CYS A 256 -3.86 -6.46 -6.01
CA CYS A 256 -5.25 -6.74 -6.34
C CYS A 256 -5.84 -5.62 -7.22
N ARG A 257 -5.72 -4.35 -6.82
CA ARG A 257 -6.23 -3.21 -7.60
C ARG A 257 -5.56 -3.09 -8.96
N THR A 258 -4.26 -3.34 -9.05
CA THR A 258 -3.55 -3.36 -10.35
C THR A 258 -4.14 -4.44 -11.24
N LEU A 259 -4.22 -5.68 -10.75
CA LEU A 259 -4.77 -6.81 -11.51
C LEU A 259 -6.18 -6.53 -12.01
N GLU A 260 -7.07 -6.06 -11.13
CA GLU A 260 -8.47 -5.78 -11.50
C GLU A 260 -8.59 -4.62 -12.51
N SER A 261 -7.64 -3.67 -12.52
CA SER A 261 -7.63 -2.55 -13.46
C SER A 261 -7.17 -2.94 -14.87
N ILE A 262 -6.30 -3.95 -14.99
CA ILE A 262 -5.70 -4.36 -16.26
C ILE A 262 -6.29 -5.65 -16.85
N THR A 263 -7.28 -6.24 -16.17
CA THR A 263 -7.93 -7.48 -16.60
C THR A 263 -9.26 -7.18 -17.27
N ASP A 264 -9.47 -7.75 -18.45
CA ASP A 264 -10.72 -7.61 -19.20
C ASP A 264 -11.85 -8.51 -18.66
N GLU A 265 -13.03 -8.41 -19.26
CA GLU A 265 -14.21 -9.17 -18.86
C GLU A 265 -14.10 -10.69 -19.12
N ASN A 266 -13.12 -11.10 -19.93
CA ASN A 266 -12.82 -12.52 -20.19
C ASN A 266 -11.79 -13.08 -19.20
N GLY A 267 -11.30 -12.25 -18.28
CA GLY A 267 -10.26 -12.62 -17.31
C GLY A 267 -8.84 -12.60 -17.85
N ILE A 268 -8.61 -11.96 -19.00
CA ILE A 268 -7.27 -11.83 -19.59
C ILE A 268 -6.59 -10.58 -19.04
N VAL A 269 -5.42 -10.77 -18.47
CA VAL A 269 -4.54 -9.69 -17.99
C VAL A 269 -3.80 -9.08 -19.17
N HIS A 270 -3.89 -7.76 -19.31
CA HIS A 270 -3.22 -7.01 -20.37
C HIS A 270 -1.99 -6.26 -19.84
N PRO A 271 -0.88 -6.26 -20.57
CA PRO A 271 0.27 -5.44 -20.23
C PRO A 271 -0.03 -3.97 -20.47
N GLY A 272 0.67 -3.10 -19.79
CA GLY A 272 0.58 -1.65 -20.00
C GLY A 272 0.96 -0.84 -18.79
N SER A 273 0.96 0.46 -18.99
CA SER A 273 1.21 1.46 -17.96
C SER A 273 0.07 2.49 -18.02
N GLY A 274 -0.39 2.92 -16.85
CA GLY A 274 -1.52 3.84 -16.76
C GLY A 274 -1.78 4.32 -15.36
N SER A 275 -2.98 4.82 -15.14
CA SER A 275 -3.44 5.24 -13.83
C SER A 275 -4.76 4.56 -13.48
N THR A 276 -4.95 4.20 -12.23
CA THR A 276 -6.17 3.58 -11.73
C THR A 276 -6.71 4.35 -10.53
N ASP A 277 -8.00 4.58 -10.55
CA ASP A 277 -8.82 5.06 -9.44
C ASP A 277 -9.88 4.03 -9.05
N ILE A 278 -9.65 2.76 -9.38
CA ILE A 278 -10.60 1.68 -9.12
C ILE A 278 -10.99 1.64 -7.64
N PHE A 279 -12.29 1.71 -7.40
CA PHE A 279 -12.90 1.58 -6.09
C PHE A 279 -13.69 0.28 -6.00
N ILE A 280 -13.12 -0.68 -5.30
CA ILE A 280 -13.70 -2.02 -5.14
C ILE A 280 -14.53 -2.04 -3.87
N THR A 281 -15.83 -2.27 -4.00
CA THR A 281 -16.82 -2.32 -2.91
C THR A 281 -17.70 -3.56 -3.03
N PRO A 282 -18.43 -3.97 -1.98
CA PRO A 282 -19.34 -5.10 -2.05
C PRO A 282 -20.27 -5.04 -3.26
N GLY A 283 -20.33 -6.15 -4.00
CA GLY A 283 -21.01 -6.26 -5.29
C GLY A 283 -20.06 -6.24 -6.51
N TYR A 284 -18.79 -5.85 -6.31
CA TYR A 284 -17.78 -5.94 -7.35
C TYR A 284 -17.49 -7.41 -7.70
N ARG A 285 -17.41 -7.71 -9.01
CA ARG A 285 -17.06 -9.03 -9.51
C ARG A 285 -15.57 -9.06 -9.88
N PHE A 286 -14.79 -9.80 -9.10
CA PHE A 286 -13.37 -9.96 -9.38
C PHE A 286 -13.14 -10.72 -10.68
N LYS A 287 -12.21 -10.21 -11.49
CA LYS A 287 -11.86 -10.73 -12.81
C LYS A 287 -10.53 -11.48 -12.79
N ALA A 288 -9.61 -11.08 -11.93
CA ALA A 288 -8.26 -11.59 -11.86
C ALA A 288 -7.96 -12.35 -10.57
N ALA A 289 -8.14 -11.73 -9.42
CA ALA A 289 -7.65 -12.27 -8.16
C ALA A 289 -8.54 -13.42 -7.64
N ASP A 290 -7.95 -14.61 -7.50
CA ASP A 290 -8.59 -15.80 -6.92
C ASP A 290 -8.40 -15.87 -5.41
N ALA A 291 -7.28 -15.35 -4.90
CA ALA A 291 -6.94 -15.29 -3.48
C ALA A 291 -6.22 -13.98 -3.14
N LEU A 292 -6.31 -13.55 -1.89
CA LEU A 292 -5.77 -12.26 -1.43
C LEU A 292 -5.04 -12.40 -0.10
N ILE A 293 -3.78 -12.00 -0.07
CA ILE A 293 -2.99 -11.82 1.15
C ILE A 293 -3.01 -10.33 1.50
N THR A 294 -3.40 -9.98 2.72
CA THR A 294 -3.47 -8.57 3.12
C THR A 294 -3.28 -8.38 4.62
N ASN A 295 -3.00 -7.16 5.07
CA ASN A 295 -3.03 -6.81 6.50
C ASN A 295 -4.47 -6.62 6.99
N PHE A 296 -4.65 -6.49 8.30
CA PHE A 296 -5.90 -6.00 8.88
C PHE A 296 -6.02 -4.49 8.71
N HIS A 297 -7.19 -4.01 8.28
CA HIS A 297 -7.44 -2.63 7.89
C HIS A 297 -8.27 -1.86 8.92
N LEU A 298 -8.23 -0.52 8.81
CA LEU A 298 -9.02 0.40 9.63
C LEU A 298 -10.53 0.19 9.48
N PRO A 299 -11.30 0.42 10.55
CA PRO A 299 -12.74 0.61 10.41
C PRO A 299 -13.05 1.68 9.37
N GLU A 300 -14.15 1.50 8.65
CA GLU A 300 -14.67 2.45 7.67
C GLU A 300 -13.73 2.81 6.52
N SER A 301 -12.67 2.01 6.29
CA SER A 301 -11.69 2.25 5.22
C SER A 301 -12.09 1.63 3.88
N THR A 302 -11.63 2.23 2.79
CA THR A 302 -11.78 1.69 1.44
C THR A 302 -11.19 0.29 1.30
N LEU A 303 -10.13 -0.03 2.06
CA LEU A 303 -9.50 -1.34 2.04
C LEU A 303 -10.35 -2.41 2.73
N LEU A 304 -11.06 -2.04 3.81
CA LEU A 304 -12.03 -2.95 4.42
C LEU A 304 -13.23 -3.22 3.49
N MET A 305 -13.63 -2.22 2.70
CA MET A 305 -14.65 -2.37 1.67
C MET A 305 -14.21 -3.33 0.57
N LEU A 306 -12.94 -3.25 0.11
CA LEU A 306 -12.36 -4.16 -0.87
C LEU A 306 -12.39 -5.62 -0.37
N ILE A 307 -11.97 -5.87 0.87
CA ILE A 307 -12.00 -7.22 1.43
C ILE A 307 -13.45 -7.71 1.58
N SER A 308 -14.35 -6.82 1.94
CA SER A 308 -15.79 -7.13 2.03
C SER A 308 -16.40 -7.47 0.66
N ALA A 309 -15.85 -6.92 -0.42
CA ALA A 309 -16.21 -7.32 -1.78
C ALA A 309 -15.63 -8.70 -2.13
N PHE A 310 -14.42 -9.01 -1.61
CA PHE A 310 -13.72 -10.28 -1.89
C PHE A 310 -14.38 -11.50 -1.22
N SER A 311 -15.09 -11.29 -0.12
CA SER A 311 -15.86 -12.32 0.60
C SER A 311 -17.34 -11.91 0.74
N SER A 312 -17.71 -11.38 1.89
CA SER A 312 -18.92 -10.63 2.16
C SER A 312 -18.69 -9.73 3.36
N ARG A 313 -19.49 -8.67 3.51
CA ARG A 313 -19.36 -7.78 4.67
C ARG A 313 -19.55 -8.54 5.98
N GLU A 314 -20.56 -9.40 6.08
CA GLU A 314 -20.89 -10.18 7.26
C GLU A 314 -19.72 -11.09 7.67
N GLU A 315 -19.13 -11.79 6.72
CA GLU A 315 -17.98 -12.66 6.98
C GLU A 315 -16.75 -11.86 7.39
N VAL A 316 -16.49 -10.72 6.75
CA VAL A 316 -15.36 -9.86 7.11
C VAL A 316 -15.54 -9.30 8.53
N MET A 317 -16.74 -8.86 8.91
CA MET A 317 -17.01 -8.43 10.29
C MET A 317 -16.79 -9.57 11.31
N ARG A 318 -17.18 -10.80 10.96
CA ARG A 318 -16.91 -12.00 11.79
C ARG A 318 -15.41 -12.28 11.93
N ILE A 319 -14.66 -12.20 10.84
CA ILE A 319 -13.22 -12.39 10.82
C ILE A 319 -12.52 -11.33 11.66
N TYR A 320 -12.92 -10.06 11.52
CA TYR A 320 -12.31 -8.95 12.25
C TYR A 320 -12.64 -8.99 13.75
N LYS A 321 -13.86 -9.43 14.10
CA LYS A 321 -14.21 -9.71 15.49
C LYS A 321 -13.31 -10.79 16.09
N HIS A 322 -13.13 -11.92 15.38
CA HIS A 322 -12.20 -12.98 15.79
C HIS A 322 -10.77 -12.44 15.95
N ALA A 323 -10.29 -11.65 14.99
CA ALA A 323 -8.95 -11.08 15.04
C ALA A 323 -8.74 -10.15 16.25
N VAL A 324 -9.76 -9.37 16.64
CA VAL A 324 -9.72 -8.52 17.84
C VAL A 324 -9.72 -9.39 19.12
N GLU A 325 -10.60 -10.39 19.20
CA GLU A 325 -10.72 -11.32 20.35
C GLU A 325 -9.41 -12.10 20.56
N GLU A 326 -8.80 -12.57 19.47
CA GLU A 326 -7.52 -13.29 19.46
C GLU A 326 -6.30 -12.37 19.55
N ARG A 327 -6.53 -11.03 19.67
CA ARG A 327 -5.47 -10.02 19.82
C ARG A 327 -4.46 -10.04 18.69
N TYR A 328 -4.90 -10.14 17.45
CA TYR A 328 -4.07 -9.86 16.29
C TYR A 328 -3.60 -8.41 16.30
N ARG A 329 -2.45 -8.16 15.68
CA ARG A 329 -1.91 -6.83 15.48
C ARG A 329 -2.46 -6.25 14.18
N PHE A 330 -2.83 -4.98 14.19
CA PHE A 330 -3.52 -4.33 13.08
C PHE A 330 -2.62 -3.35 12.34
N PHE A 331 -2.93 -3.07 11.06
CA PHE A 331 -2.34 -2.12 10.12
C PHE A 331 -0.95 -2.50 9.60
N SER A 332 -0.16 -1.48 9.17
CA SER A 332 1.05 -1.63 8.35
C SER A 332 2.11 -2.57 8.93
N PHE A 333 2.28 -2.56 10.25
CA PHE A 333 3.21 -3.44 10.97
C PHE A 333 2.51 -4.56 11.73
N GLY A 334 1.22 -4.71 11.50
CA GLY A 334 0.41 -5.75 12.11
C GLY A 334 0.62 -7.12 11.50
N ASP A 335 -0.34 -7.99 11.75
CA ASP A 335 -0.38 -9.35 11.23
C ASP A 335 -1.06 -9.43 9.87
N ALA A 336 -1.05 -10.59 9.26
CA ALA A 336 -1.62 -10.83 7.93
C ALA A 336 -2.91 -11.64 7.99
N SER A 337 -3.71 -11.51 6.95
CA SER A 337 -4.84 -12.38 6.62
C SER A 337 -4.70 -12.91 5.21
N PHE A 338 -5.16 -14.13 4.97
CA PHE A 338 -5.14 -14.79 3.67
C PHE A 338 -6.53 -15.33 3.35
N PHE A 339 -7.18 -14.76 2.36
CA PHE A 339 -8.49 -15.14 1.84
C PHE A 339 -8.31 -16.11 0.67
N ILE A 340 -8.75 -17.37 0.83
CA ILE A 340 -8.63 -18.45 -0.17
C ILE A 340 -9.99 -18.99 -0.57
#